data_a3bc291fd5b6766040241ea12ae20264
#
_entry.id   a3bc291fd5b6766040241ea12ae20264
#
_cell.length_a   1.000
_cell.length_b   1.000
_cell.length_c   1.000
_cell.angle_alpha   90.00
_cell.angle_beta   90.00
_cell.angle_gamma   90.00
#
_symmetry.space_group_name_H-M   'P 1'
#
loop_
_entity.id
_entity.type
_entity.pdbx_description
1 polymer ?
#
loop_
_entity_poly.entity_id
_entity_poly.type
_entity_poly.pdbx_seq_one_letter_code
_entity_poly.pdbx_strand_id
1 'polypeptide(L)'
;MDLGLAGSAAVVTGGSKGMGLAIATTLAEEGARVAVMARGAAALEEAVATLSAAGSPDTLGIRVDMSDAASIAAGFACIAERWGVLNSLVHTIGPGDGYFEEMTDSQWEEAFALGTMSAVRSIRAALPMLRAAEWSRIVTLSAHSIQRQNPRIVAYTASKAALSSVTKNLSKSLASDGILVNCVCPGTIVTASFTENLKEVLAADGLDAADPTDVMTWIDRNFHQPCDLGRAGLPEEIASITAYLVSRRNGYVTGATVNVDGGSDFV
;
A
#
# COMPACT_ATOMS: atom_id res chain seq x y z
N MET A 1 -20.14 -9.08 -5.15
CA MET A 1 -20.69 -8.07 -4.19
C MET A 1 -20.45 -6.71 -4.85
N ASP A 2 -21.44 -5.88 -4.97
CA ASP A 2 -21.24 -4.52 -5.47
C ASP A 2 -20.56 -3.67 -4.38
N LEU A 3 -19.37 -3.16 -4.65
CA LEU A 3 -18.60 -2.30 -3.75
C LEU A 3 -19.01 -0.82 -3.83
N GLY A 4 -19.81 -0.43 -4.84
CA GLY A 4 -20.23 0.94 -5.07
C GLY A 4 -19.06 1.85 -5.45
N LEU A 5 -18.09 1.32 -6.20
CA LEU A 5 -16.91 2.04 -6.67
C LEU A 5 -17.06 2.62 -8.08
N ALA A 6 -18.05 2.16 -8.85
CA ALA A 6 -18.28 2.63 -10.21
C ALA A 6 -18.40 4.16 -10.26
N GLY A 7 -17.60 4.80 -11.12
CA GLY A 7 -17.53 6.26 -11.29
C GLY A 7 -16.85 7.04 -10.15
N SER A 8 -16.48 6.38 -9.04
CA SER A 8 -15.71 7.02 -7.96
C SER A 8 -14.28 7.37 -8.41
N ALA A 9 -13.61 8.24 -7.68
CA ALA A 9 -12.21 8.61 -7.94
C ALA A 9 -11.30 8.00 -6.87
N ALA A 10 -10.27 7.28 -7.30
CA ALA A 10 -9.30 6.61 -6.44
C ALA A 10 -7.87 6.98 -6.78
N VAL A 11 -7.03 7.14 -5.76
CA VAL A 11 -5.58 7.35 -5.90
C VAL A 11 -4.84 6.23 -5.17
N VAL A 12 -3.87 5.63 -5.86
CA VAL A 12 -2.96 4.64 -5.28
C VAL A 12 -1.52 5.15 -5.40
N THR A 13 -0.93 5.56 -4.27
CA THR A 13 0.50 5.89 -4.25
C THR A 13 1.31 4.60 -4.21
N GLY A 14 2.37 4.52 -5.03
CA GLY A 14 3.07 3.25 -5.26
C GLY A 14 2.31 2.28 -6.18
N GLY A 15 1.34 2.77 -6.95
CA GLY A 15 0.40 1.98 -7.75
C GLY A 15 0.94 1.41 -9.07
N SER A 16 2.24 1.57 -9.38
CA SER A 16 2.77 1.11 -10.66
C SER A 16 3.29 -0.34 -10.66
N LYS A 17 3.39 -1.00 -9.50
CA LYS A 17 3.90 -2.38 -9.37
C LYS A 17 3.35 -3.07 -8.12
N GLY A 18 3.51 -4.40 -8.06
CA GLY A 18 3.25 -5.23 -6.89
C GLY A 18 1.86 -5.01 -6.28
N MET A 19 1.77 -4.96 -4.96
CA MET A 19 0.50 -4.78 -4.24
C MET A 19 -0.26 -3.52 -4.66
N GLY A 20 0.48 -2.41 -4.89
CA GLY A 20 -0.14 -1.16 -5.32
C GLY A 20 -0.83 -1.28 -6.68
N LEU A 21 -0.21 -1.95 -7.65
CA LEU A 21 -0.80 -2.20 -8.96
C LEU A 21 -2.00 -3.15 -8.86
N ALA A 22 -1.90 -4.23 -8.09
CA ALA A 22 -3.02 -5.15 -7.87
C ALA A 22 -4.23 -4.43 -7.27
N ILE A 23 -4.01 -3.58 -6.25
CA ILE A 23 -5.08 -2.75 -5.67
C ILE A 23 -5.68 -1.82 -6.74
N ALA A 24 -4.83 -1.10 -7.48
CA ALA A 24 -5.29 -0.18 -8.52
C ALA A 24 -6.10 -0.90 -9.61
N THR A 25 -5.67 -2.11 -10.01
CA THR A 25 -6.37 -2.95 -11.00
C THR A 25 -7.73 -3.39 -10.47
N THR A 26 -7.83 -3.87 -9.24
CA THR A 26 -9.12 -4.24 -8.63
C THR A 26 -10.09 -3.04 -8.57
N LEU A 27 -9.58 -1.83 -8.24
CA LEU A 27 -10.42 -0.64 -8.26
C LEU A 27 -10.87 -0.25 -9.68
N ALA A 28 -10.04 -0.49 -10.69
CA ALA A 28 -10.38 -0.29 -12.10
C ALA A 28 -11.45 -1.28 -12.58
N GLU A 29 -11.32 -2.56 -12.22
CA GLU A 29 -12.32 -3.62 -12.49
C GLU A 29 -13.68 -3.31 -11.88
N GLU A 30 -13.73 -2.65 -10.73
CA GLU A 30 -14.94 -2.14 -10.10
C GLU A 30 -15.46 -0.82 -10.71
N GLY A 31 -14.85 -0.35 -11.81
CA GLY A 31 -15.28 0.82 -12.56
C GLY A 31 -14.91 2.18 -11.95
N ALA A 32 -13.94 2.23 -11.05
CA ALA A 32 -13.42 3.48 -10.51
C ALA A 32 -12.53 4.21 -11.53
N ARG A 33 -12.49 5.54 -11.49
CA ARG A 33 -11.42 6.34 -12.07
C ARG A 33 -10.18 6.19 -11.20
N VAL A 34 -9.04 5.79 -11.77
CA VAL A 34 -7.87 5.43 -10.98
C VAL A 34 -6.65 6.25 -11.38
N ALA A 35 -6.06 6.96 -10.41
CA ALA A 35 -4.74 7.58 -10.54
C ALA A 35 -3.69 6.77 -9.78
N VAL A 36 -2.55 6.53 -10.41
CA VAL A 36 -1.40 5.89 -9.80
C VAL A 36 -0.21 6.86 -9.75
N MET A 37 0.49 6.88 -8.61
CA MET A 37 1.66 7.70 -8.40
C MET A 37 2.90 6.83 -8.19
N ALA A 38 3.98 7.08 -8.95
CA ALA A 38 5.25 6.40 -8.81
C ALA A 38 6.39 7.22 -9.44
N ARG A 39 7.65 6.77 -9.29
CA ARG A 39 8.83 7.46 -9.82
C ARG A 39 9.13 7.14 -11.28
N GLY A 40 8.88 5.88 -11.70
CA GLY A 40 9.28 5.35 -12.99
C GLY A 40 8.25 5.64 -14.08
N ALA A 41 8.63 6.37 -15.14
CA ALA A 41 7.72 6.73 -16.22
C ALA A 41 7.21 5.50 -16.99
N ALA A 42 8.10 4.59 -17.41
CA ALA A 42 7.71 3.37 -18.15
C ALA A 42 6.73 2.49 -17.35
N ALA A 43 7.00 2.28 -16.03
CA ALA A 43 6.10 1.51 -15.19
C ALA A 43 4.73 2.20 -14.96
N LEU A 44 4.68 3.53 -15.02
CA LEU A 44 3.43 4.28 -14.97
C LEU A 44 2.63 4.12 -16.28
N GLU A 45 3.29 4.15 -17.42
CA GLU A 45 2.65 3.93 -18.74
C GLU A 45 2.05 2.53 -18.83
N GLU A 46 2.80 1.51 -18.42
CA GLU A 46 2.31 0.12 -18.34
C GLU A 46 1.13 -0.02 -17.37
N ALA A 47 1.22 0.60 -16.19
CA ALA A 47 0.14 0.58 -15.22
C ALA A 47 -1.13 1.25 -15.76
N VAL A 48 -1.03 2.42 -16.39
CA VAL A 48 -2.17 3.12 -17.03
C VAL A 48 -2.82 2.24 -18.09
N ALA A 49 -2.03 1.58 -18.93
CA ALA A 49 -2.55 0.65 -19.94
C ALA A 49 -3.31 -0.52 -19.28
N THR A 50 -2.74 -1.10 -18.22
CA THR A 50 -3.37 -2.19 -17.43
C THR A 50 -4.71 -1.73 -16.84
N LEU A 51 -4.75 -0.57 -16.19
CA LEU A 51 -5.96 -0.05 -15.56
C LEU A 51 -7.07 0.29 -16.57
N SER A 52 -6.67 0.82 -17.73
CA SER A 52 -7.62 1.08 -18.82
C SER A 52 -8.20 -0.21 -19.38
N ALA A 53 -7.37 -1.25 -19.57
CA ALA A 53 -7.81 -2.57 -20.01
C ALA A 53 -8.70 -3.28 -18.96
N ALA A 54 -8.47 -3.02 -17.67
CA ALA A 54 -9.27 -3.52 -16.56
C ALA A 54 -10.64 -2.84 -16.41
N GLY A 55 -10.91 -1.77 -17.15
CA GLY A 55 -12.24 -1.14 -17.19
C GLY A 55 -12.36 0.20 -16.47
N SER A 56 -11.25 0.79 -16.00
CA SER A 56 -11.30 2.15 -15.45
C SER A 56 -11.73 3.17 -16.53
N PRO A 57 -12.76 3.98 -16.26
CA PRO A 57 -13.25 4.97 -17.24
C PRO A 57 -12.31 6.17 -17.44
N ASP A 58 -11.41 6.44 -16.51
CA ASP A 58 -10.39 7.50 -16.60
C ASP A 58 -9.18 7.12 -15.75
N THR A 59 -7.98 7.07 -16.35
CA THR A 59 -6.73 6.66 -15.71
C THR A 59 -5.68 7.75 -15.78
N LEU A 60 -4.92 7.93 -14.69
CA LEU A 60 -3.80 8.87 -14.63
C LEU A 60 -2.55 8.18 -14.09
N GLY A 61 -1.44 8.30 -14.82
CA GLY A 61 -0.10 7.96 -14.34
C GLY A 61 0.65 9.24 -13.99
N ILE A 62 0.93 9.48 -12.71
CA ILE A 62 1.56 10.71 -12.25
C ILE A 62 2.93 10.41 -11.68
N ARG A 63 3.96 11.02 -12.27
CA ARG A 63 5.31 10.88 -11.77
C ARG A 63 5.50 11.68 -10.50
N VAL A 64 5.73 10.99 -9.38
CA VAL A 64 5.88 11.61 -8.05
C VAL A 64 7.06 10.95 -7.32
N ASP A 65 7.94 11.77 -6.75
CA ASP A 65 8.88 11.32 -5.74
C ASP A 65 8.21 11.43 -4.36
N MET A 66 7.96 10.30 -3.73
CA MET A 66 7.26 10.24 -2.45
C MET A 66 8.13 10.67 -1.25
N SER A 67 9.42 10.90 -1.44
CA SER A 67 10.30 11.53 -0.43
C SER A 67 10.20 13.05 -0.45
N ASP A 68 9.80 13.66 -1.58
CA ASP A 68 9.71 15.10 -1.77
C ASP A 68 8.28 15.64 -1.57
N ALA A 69 8.15 16.56 -0.61
CA ALA A 69 6.87 17.19 -0.28
C ALA A 69 6.28 18.01 -1.44
N ALA A 70 7.13 18.70 -2.21
CA ALA A 70 6.69 19.52 -3.34
C ALA A 70 6.20 18.64 -4.50
N SER A 71 6.90 17.54 -4.78
CA SER A 71 6.50 16.55 -5.78
C SER A 71 5.14 15.91 -5.42
N ILE A 72 4.92 15.55 -4.15
CA ILE A 72 3.63 15.03 -3.67
C ILE A 72 2.53 16.06 -3.88
N ALA A 73 2.75 17.31 -3.45
CA ALA A 73 1.75 18.37 -3.58
C ALA A 73 1.38 18.63 -5.06
N ALA A 74 2.37 18.69 -5.96
CA ALA A 74 2.15 18.84 -7.40
C ALA A 74 1.35 17.67 -7.98
N GLY A 75 1.65 16.43 -7.58
CA GLY A 75 0.90 15.25 -8.03
C GLY A 75 -0.58 15.31 -7.64
N PHE A 76 -0.89 15.69 -6.40
CA PHE A 76 -2.29 15.85 -5.97
C PHE A 76 -2.98 17.06 -6.60
N ALA A 77 -2.25 18.13 -6.93
CA ALA A 77 -2.79 19.26 -7.67
C ALA A 77 -3.27 18.86 -9.08
N CYS A 78 -2.53 18.01 -9.79
CA CYS A 78 -2.96 17.45 -11.09
C CYS A 78 -4.29 16.67 -10.96
N ILE A 79 -4.46 15.90 -9.87
CA ILE A 79 -5.72 15.17 -9.64
C ILE A 79 -6.85 16.13 -9.31
N ALA A 80 -6.59 17.15 -8.50
CA ALA A 80 -7.59 18.16 -8.14
C ALA A 80 -8.08 18.94 -9.38
N GLU A 81 -7.17 19.28 -10.27
CA GLU A 81 -7.50 19.93 -11.55
C GLU A 81 -8.35 19.03 -12.46
N ARG A 82 -8.03 17.73 -12.52
CA ARG A 82 -8.71 16.77 -13.39
C ARG A 82 -10.07 16.34 -12.86
N TRP A 83 -10.17 16.04 -11.55
CA TRP A 83 -11.35 15.40 -10.96
C TRP A 83 -12.09 16.26 -9.91
N GLY A 84 -11.41 17.14 -9.22
CA GLY A 84 -11.96 18.00 -8.18
C GLY A 84 -12.39 17.29 -6.89
N VAL A 85 -12.69 15.99 -6.96
CA VAL A 85 -13.12 15.14 -5.85
C VAL A 85 -12.29 13.86 -5.78
N LEU A 86 -12.17 13.28 -4.59
CA LEU A 86 -11.49 12.02 -4.35
C LEU A 86 -12.30 11.18 -3.35
N ASN A 87 -12.64 9.95 -3.72
CA ASN A 87 -13.37 9.04 -2.84
C ASN A 87 -12.41 8.10 -2.08
N SER A 88 -11.33 7.66 -2.71
CA SER A 88 -10.45 6.64 -2.15
C SER A 88 -8.98 7.02 -2.28
N LEU A 89 -8.26 7.01 -1.16
CA LEU A 89 -6.80 7.14 -1.13
C LEU A 89 -6.18 5.88 -0.53
N VAL A 90 -5.35 5.21 -1.31
CA VAL A 90 -4.54 4.08 -0.84
C VAL A 90 -3.07 4.46 -0.85
N HIS A 91 -2.40 4.31 0.30
CA HIS A 91 -0.97 4.59 0.44
C HIS A 91 -0.19 3.30 0.62
N THR A 92 0.64 2.92 -0.38
CA THR A 92 1.35 1.64 -0.39
C THR A 92 2.87 1.75 -0.29
N ILE A 93 3.40 2.97 -0.07
CA ILE A 93 4.84 3.20 -0.04
C ILE A 93 5.48 2.56 1.18
N GLY A 94 6.63 1.92 0.96
CA GLY A 94 7.50 1.41 2.01
C GLY A 94 8.93 1.90 1.84
N PRO A 95 9.69 2.06 2.93
CA PRO A 95 11.11 2.39 2.88
C PRO A 95 11.98 1.18 2.59
N GLY A 96 13.29 1.41 2.45
CA GLY A 96 14.33 0.39 2.58
C GLY A 96 14.48 -0.09 4.02
N ASP A 97 15.33 -1.08 4.22
CA ASP A 97 15.58 -1.75 5.50
C ASP A 97 17.08 -1.93 5.76
N GLY A 98 17.41 -2.45 6.95
CA GLY A 98 18.78 -2.73 7.38
C GLY A 98 18.84 -3.11 8.87
N TYR A 99 20.00 -3.61 9.30
CA TYR A 99 20.28 -3.90 10.70
C TYR A 99 20.55 -2.63 11.48
N PHE A 100 20.18 -2.61 12.76
CA PHE A 100 20.33 -1.44 13.63
C PHE A 100 21.73 -0.83 13.65
N GLU A 101 22.77 -1.68 13.77
CA GLU A 101 24.15 -1.24 13.88
C GLU A 101 24.77 -0.77 12.55
N GLU A 102 24.13 -1.11 11.43
CA GLU A 102 24.63 -0.81 10.08
C GLU A 102 23.99 0.46 9.49
N MET A 103 22.85 0.87 10.03
CA MET A 103 22.10 2.01 9.50
C MET A 103 22.63 3.33 10.04
N THR A 104 22.90 4.24 9.12
CA THR A 104 23.22 5.64 9.42
C THR A 104 21.97 6.46 9.77
N ASP A 105 22.15 7.60 10.44
CA ASP A 105 21.05 8.55 10.74
C ASP A 105 20.27 8.94 9.46
N SER A 106 20.98 9.18 8.35
CA SER A 106 20.35 9.52 7.07
C SER A 106 19.45 8.41 6.54
N GLN A 107 19.83 7.14 6.71
CA GLN A 107 18.99 6.01 6.32
C GLN A 107 17.75 5.87 7.22
N TRP A 108 17.89 6.18 8.52
CA TRP A 108 16.76 6.29 9.44
C TRP A 108 15.80 7.42 9.02
N GLU A 109 16.33 8.61 8.72
CA GLU A 109 15.53 9.75 8.24
C GLU A 109 14.80 9.40 6.93
N GLU A 110 15.45 8.74 5.98
CA GLU A 110 14.83 8.26 4.73
C GLU A 110 13.73 7.24 5.01
N ALA A 111 13.96 6.29 5.93
CA ALA A 111 12.95 5.30 6.29
C ALA A 111 11.67 5.96 6.84
N PHE A 112 11.80 6.98 7.69
CA PHE A 112 10.64 7.73 8.18
C PHE A 112 10.05 8.67 7.12
N ALA A 113 10.87 9.27 6.26
CA ALA A 113 10.41 10.10 5.15
C ALA A 113 9.51 9.33 4.19
N LEU A 114 9.90 8.10 3.83
CA LEU A 114 9.13 7.23 2.94
C LEU A 114 8.04 6.44 3.68
N GLY A 115 8.35 5.84 4.84
CA GLY A 115 7.43 4.95 5.54
C GLY A 115 6.27 5.65 6.23
N THR A 116 6.46 6.89 6.70
CA THR A 116 5.46 7.63 7.47
C THR A 116 5.12 8.97 6.84
N MET A 117 6.13 9.83 6.60
CA MET A 117 5.89 11.21 6.18
C MET A 117 5.31 11.31 4.77
N SER A 118 5.61 10.38 3.88
CA SER A 118 4.99 10.28 2.56
C SER A 118 3.47 10.13 2.66
N ALA A 119 2.99 9.28 3.58
CA ALA A 119 1.56 9.12 3.86
C ALA A 119 0.94 10.40 4.45
N VAL A 120 1.60 10.98 5.46
CA VAL A 120 1.13 12.23 6.09
C VAL A 120 0.99 13.35 5.06
N ARG A 121 1.97 13.50 4.17
CA ARG A 121 1.97 14.52 3.10
C ARG A 121 0.89 14.24 2.06
N SER A 122 0.76 12.98 1.62
CA SER A 122 -0.25 12.55 0.66
C SER A 122 -1.67 12.76 1.19
N ILE A 123 -1.94 12.33 2.42
CA ILE A 123 -3.25 12.51 3.05
C ILE A 123 -3.57 14.00 3.19
N ARG A 124 -2.63 14.80 3.68
CA ARG A 124 -2.81 16.25 3.81
C ARG A 124 -3.14 16.92 2.47
N ALA A 125 -2.44 16.56 1.39
CA ALA A 125 -2.70 17.09 0.06
C ALA A 125 -4.04 16.64 -0.51
N ALA A 126 -4.50 15.42 -0.17
CA ALA A 126 -5.77 14.86 -0.62
C ALA A 126 -6.99 15.39 0.14
N LEU A 127 -6.83 15.87 1.40
CA LEU A 127 -7.95 16.23 2.29
C LEU A 127 -9.00 17.16 1.66
N PRO A 128 -8.66 18.22 0.91
CA PRO A 128 -9.68 19.08 0.30
C PRO A 128 -10.60 18.30 -0.65
N MET A 129 -10.04 17.40 -1.47
CA MET A 129 -10.80 16.58 -2.42
C MET A 129 -11.61 15.47 -1.71
N LEU A 130 -11.04 14.87 -0.65
CA LEU A 130 -11.73 13.86 0.17
C LEU A 130 -12.94 14.46 0.89
N ARG A 131 -12.84 15.72 1.38
CA ARG A 131 -13.93 16.45 2.02
C ARG A 131 -14.99 16.94 1.02
N ALA A 132 -14.62 17.14 -0.24
CA ALA A 132 -15.55 17.54 -1.29
C ALA A 132 -16.40 16.37 -1.82
N ALA A 133 -16.02 15.14 -1.56
CA ALA A 133 -16.75 13.95 -1.98
C ALA A 133 -17.92 13.65 -1.02
N GLU A 134 -19.00 13.06 -1.55
CA GLU A 134 -20.15 12.58 -0.74
C GLU A 134 -19.73 11.53 0.33
N TRP A 135 -18.73 10.74 0.00
CA TRP A 135 -18.13 9.75 0.89
C TRP A 135 -16.65 9.59 0.55
N SER A 136 -15.82 9.32 1.53
CA SER A 136 -14.40 9.06 1.27
C SER A 136 -13.75 8.13 2.28
N ARG A 137 -12.70 7.44 1.83
CA ARG A 137 -11.99 6.40 2.55
C ARG A 137 -10.49 6.53 2.33
N ILE A 138 -9.73 6.27 3.38
CA ILE A 138 -8.26 6.23 3.34
C ILE A 138 -7.81 4.86 3.84
N VAL A 139 -6.93 4.21 3.11
CA VAL A 139 -6.22 3.00 3.56
C VAL A 139 -4.72 3.21 3.44
N THR A 140 -4.01 2.91 4.51
CA THR A 140 -2.53 2.88 4.52
C THR A 140 -2.07 1.44 4.63
N LEU A 141 -1.00 1.07 3.90
CA LEU A 141 -0.36 -0.23 4.05
C LEU A 141 0.81 -0.11 5.05
N SER A 142 0.63 -0.72 6.21
CA SER A 142 1.71 -0.95 7.18
C SER A 142 2.39 -2.30 6.90
N ALA A 143 2.65 -3.10 7.91
CA ALA A 143 3.24 -4.43 7.77
C ALA A 143 2.94 -5.29 9.01
N HIS A 144 2.89 -6.61 8.87
CA HIS A 144 2.77 -7.53 10.00
C HIS A 144 3.97 -7.42 10.97
N SER A 145 5.13 -6.98 10.47
CA SER A 145 6.34 -6.81 11.28
C SER A 145 6.20 -5.82 12.46
N ILE A 146 5.16 -4.98 12.47
CA ILE A 146 4.88 -4.11 13.64
C ILE A 146 4.43 -4.91 14.87
N GLN A 147 3.95 -6.12 14.68
CA GLN A 147 3.54 -7.06 15.74
C GLN A 147 4.62 -8.12 15.94
N ARG A 148 5.16 -8.68 14.87
CA ARG A 148 6.24 -9.66 14.87
C ARG A 148 7.51 -9.05 14.31
N GLN A 149 8.36 -8.49 15.18
CA GLN A 149 9.57 -7.78 14.79
C GLN A 149 10.61 -8.70 14.15
N ASN A 150 11.37 -8.11 13.22
CA ASN A 150 12.53 -8.74 12.59
C ASN A 150 13.73 -7.79 12.70
N PRO A 151 14.88 -8.21 13.28
CA PRO A 151 16.03 -7.34 13.49
C PRO A 151 16.71 -6.87 12.19
N ARG A 152 16.38 -7.47 11.04
CA ARG A 152 16.91 -7.07 9.72
C ARG A 152 16.18 -5.88 9.10
N ILE A 153 15.01 -5.47 9.67
CA ILE A 153 14.15 -4.42 9.09
C ILE A 153 13.72 -3.41 10.17
N VAL A 154 14.64 -3.01 11.03
CA VAL A 154 14.32 -2.25 12.24
C VAL A 154 13.73 -0.87 11.94
N ALA A 155 14.32 -0.09 11.03
CA ALA A 155 13.82 1.24 10.68
C ALA A 155 12.54 1.16 9.84
N TYR A 156 12.44 0.17 8.95
CA TYR A 156 11.20 -0.15 8.25
C TYR A 156 10.06 -0.37 9.23
N THR A 157 10.22 -1.31 10.17
CA THR A 157 9.18 -1.66 11.16
C THR A 157 8.83 -0.47 12.04
N ALA A 158 9.81 0.31 12.52
CA ALA A 158 9.56 1.50 13.33
C ALA A 158 8.72 2.54 12.55
N SER A 159 9.06 2.80 11.28
CA SER A 159 8.30 3.73 10.44
C SER A 159 6.88 3.25 10.15
N LYS A 160 6.69 1.93 9.95
CA LYS A 160 5.37 1.33 9.73
C LYS A 160 4.52 1.31 10.99
N ALA A 161 5.12 1.14 12.17
CA ALA A 161 4.43 1.29 13.45
C ALA A 161 3.96 2.73 13.66
N ALA A 162 4.80 3.72 13.36
CA ALA A 162 4.43 5.13 13.37
C ALA A 162 3.26 5.42 12.40
N LEU A 163 3.28 4.86 11.19
CA LEU A 163 2.19 4.98 10.21
C LEU A 163 0.87 4.40 10.77
N SER A 164 0.90 3.24 11.41
CA SER A 164 -0.30 2.63 12.03
C SER A 164 -0.87 3.54 13.12
N SER A 165 -0.01 4.14 13.96
CA SER A 165 -0.42 5.11 14.98
C SER A 165 -1.05 6.37 14.36
N VAL A 166 -0.44 6.93 13.31
CA VAL A 166 -0.99 8.07 12.55
C VAL A 166 -2.37 7.72 11.99
N THR A 167 -2.51 6.55 11.37
CA THR A 167 -3.78 6.07 10.79
C THR A 167 -4.88 6.00 11.86
N LYS A 168 -4.57 5.45 13.03
CA LYS A 168 -5.51 5.38 14.16
C LYS A 168 -5.94 6.76 14.65
N ASN A 169 -5.03 7.70 14.73
CA ASN A 169 -5.36 9.08 15.13
C ASN A 169 -6.21 9.79 14.07
N LEU A 170 -5.88 9.63 12.78
CA LEU A 170 -6.65 10.20 11.67
C LEU A 170 -8.09 9.66 11.63
N SER A 171 -8.31 8.39 11.95
CA SER A 171 -9.67 7.83 12.00
C SER A 171 -10.57 8.52 13.01
N LYS A 172 -9.99 9.08 14.09
CA LYS A 172 -10.72 9.86 15.09
C LYS A 172 -10.91 11.32 14.64
N SER A 173 -9.86 11.95 14.14
CA SER A 173 -9.89 13.36 13.79
C SER A 173 -10.69 13.65 12.51
N LEU A 174 -10.83 12.69 11.60
CA LEU A 174 -11.58 12.84 10.34
C LEU A 174 -12.98 12.21 10.38
N ALA A 175 -13.38 11.60 11.50
CA ALA A 175 -14.69 10.96 11.63
C ALA A 175 -15.86 11.94 11.42
N SER A 176 -15.73 13.17 11.93
CA SER A 176 -16.73 14.22 11.74
C SER A 176 -16.87 14.70 10.30
N ASP A 177 -15.83 14.50 9.47
CA ASP A 177 -15.84 14.77 8.04
C ASP A 177 -16.44 13.58 7.23
N GLY A 178 -16.87 12.50 7.89
CA GLY A 178 -17.37 11.29 7.24
C GLY A 178 -16.29 10.44 6.56
N ILE A 179 -15.00 10.74 6.81
CA ILE A 179 -13.85 10.05 6.22
C ILE A 179 -13.45 8.86 7.10
N LEU A 180 -13.56 7.65 6.58
CA LEU A 180 -13.08 6.46 7.28
C LEU A 180 -11.62 6.18 6.92
N VAL A 181 -10.82 5.85 7.95
CA VAL A 181 -9.37 5.67 7.81
C VAL A 181 -8.95 4.35 8.43
N ASN A 182 -8.34 3.45 7.65
CA ASN A 182 -7.94 2.13 8.10
C ASN A 182 -6.49 1.80 7.68
N CYS A 183 -5.93 0.82 8.35
CA CYS A 183 -4.59 0.29 8.09
C CYS A 183 -4.70 -1.19 7.69
N VAL A 184 -3.99 -1.60 6.64
CA VAL A 184 -3.77 -3.00 6.29
C VAL A 184 -2.33 -3.35 6.60
N CYS A 185 -2.12 -4.50 7.23
CA CYS A 185 -0.81 -5.05 7.57
C CYS A 185 -0.58 -6.34 6.79
N PRO A 186 0.04 -6.28 5.60
CA PRO A 186 0.40 -7.47 4.84
C PRO A 186 1.47 -8.29 5.55
N GLY A 187 1.39 -9.62 5.39
CA GLY A 187 2.47 -10.53 5.67
C GLY A 187 3.52 -10.56 4.55
N THR A 188 4.16 -11.71 4.36
CA THR A 188 5.03 -11.96 3.22
C THR A 188 4.18 -12.11 1.96
N ILE A 189 4.36 -11.22 0.97
CA ILE A 189 3.59 -11.20 -0.28
C ILE A 189 4.52 -11.39 -1.46
N VAL A 190 4.24 -12.39 -2.31
CA VAL A 190 5.00 -12.66 -3.53
C VAL A 190 4.65 -11.62 -4.59
N THR A 191 5.54 -10.67 -4.80
CA THR A 191 5.43 -9.67 -5.87
C THR A 191 6.52 -9.91 -6.91
N ALA A 192 6.36 -9.40 -8.13
CA ALA A 192 7.37 -9.52 -9.18
C ALA A 192 8.76 -9.01 -8.70
N SER A 193 8.80 -7.92 -7.95
CA SER A 193 10.04 -7.38 -7.38
C SER A 193 10.64 -8.30 -6.33
N PHE A 194 9.79 -8.90 -5.50
CA PHE A 194 10.22 -9.88 -4.47
C PHE A 194 10.79 -11.13 -5.14
N THR A 195 10.08 -11.67 -6.14
CA THR A 195 10.52 -12.84 -6.91
C THR A 195 11.87 -12.59 -7.57
N GLU A 196 12.04 -11.45 -8.26
CA GLU A 196 13.30 -11.13 -8.95
C GLU A 196 14.47 -11.01 -7.98
N ASN A 197 14.26 -10.37 -6.82
CA ASN A 197 15.32 -10.18 -5.82
C ASN A 197 15.74 -11.47 -5.12
N LEU A 198 14.85 -12.45 -5.01
CA LEU A 198 15.12 -13.71 -4.29
C LEU A 198 15.32 -14.92 -5.20
N LYS A 199 15.15 -14.76 -6.49
CA LYS A 199 15.20 -15.85 -7.48
C LYS A 199 16.47 -16.70 -7.38
N GLU A 200 17.64 -16.06 -7.34
CA GLU A 200 18.93 -16.77 -7.28
C GLU A 200 19.12 -17.43 -5.89
N VAL A 201 18.68 -16.76 -4.84
CA VAL A 201 18.84 -17.24 -3.48
C VAL A 201 17.97 -18.47 -3.22
N LEU A 202 16.70 -18.45 -3.64
CA LEU A 202 15.81 -19.59 -3.49
C LEU A 202 16.22 -20.74 -4.42
N ALA A 203 16.66 -20.45 -5.64
CA ALA A 203 17.12 -21.46 -6.56
C ALA A 203 18.35 -22.23 -6.05
N ALA A 204 19.24 -21.59 -5.27
CA ALA A 204 20.38 -22.26 -4.63
C ALA A 204 19.92 -23.31 -3.59
N ASP A 205 18.75 -23.13 -3.00
CA ASP A 205 18.12 -24.08 -2.06
C ASP A 205 17.14 -25.05 -2.77
N GLY A 206 17.06 -25.00 -4.10
CA GLY A 206 16.14 -25.83 -4.89
C GLY A 206 14.67 -25.40 -4.81
N LEU A 207 14.42 -24.14 -4.45
CA LEU A 207 13.08 -23.54 -4.29
C LEU A 207 12.78 -22.55 -5.41
N ASP A 208 11.48 -22.36 -5.70
CA ASP A 208 11.00 -21.39 -6.69
C ASP A 208 10.50 -20.10 -6.00
N ALA A 209 11.11 -18.98 -6.31
CA ALA A 209 10.70 -17.67 -5.79
C ALA A 209 9.32 -17.19 -6.30
N ALA A 210 8.74 -17.85 -7.29
CA ALA A 210 7.38 -17.61 -7.76
C ALA A 210 6.33 -18.48 -7.05
N ASP A 211 6.74 -19.57 -6.38
CA ASP A 211 5.83 -20.43 -5.61
C ASP A 211 5.67 -19.89 -4.18
N PRO A 212 4.45 -19.49 -3.77
CA PRO A 212 4.21 -18.96 -2.42
C PRO A 212 4.58 -19.94 -1.29
N THR A 213 4.50 -21.25 -1.52
CA THR A 213 4.84 -22.27 -0.51
C THR A 213 6.35 -22.38 -0.35
N ASP A 214 7.10 -22.38 -1.45
CA ASP A 214 8.55 -22.37 -1.45
C ASP A 214 9.12 -21.10 -0.81
N VAL A 215 8.53 -19.95 -1.13
CA VAL A 215 8.86 -18.66 -0.51
C VAL A 215 8.68 -18.75 1.01
N MET A 216 7.55 -19.26 1.50
CA MET A 216 7.30 -19.35 2.93
C MET A 216 8.23 -20.37 3.60
N THR A 217 8.52 -21.48 2.94
CA THR A 217 9.50 -22.46 3.40
C THR A 217 10.89 -21.83 3.59
N TRP A 218 11.30 -20.98 2.65
CA TRP A 218 12.57 -20.27 2.74
C TRP A 218 12.55 -19.20 3.85
N ILE A 219 11.46 -18.44 3.98
CA ILE A 219 11.28 -17.44 5.04
C ILE A 219 11.33 -18.09 6.43
N ASP A 220 10.63 -19.21 6.63
CA ASP A 220 10.64 -19.90 7.93
C ASP A 220 12.04 -20.44 8.28
N ARG A 221 12.73 -21.05 7.33
CA ARG A 221 14.10 -21.57 7.55
C ARG A 221 15.10 -20.49 7.92
N ASN A 222 15.02 -19.31 7.27
CA ASN A 222 16.04 -18.27 7.39
C ASN A 222 15.70 -17.17 8.42
N PHE A 223 14.43 -17.00 8.77
CA PHE A 223 13.97 -15.94 9.67
C PHE A 223 13.16 -16.43 10.85
N HIS A 224 12.82 -17.73 10.90
CA HIS A 224 11.94 -18.31 11.92
C HIS A 224 10.60 -17.56 12.02
N GLN A 225 10.03 -17.21 10.87
CA GLN A 225 8.78 -16.50 10.76
C GLN A 225 7.77 -17.31 9.93
N PRO A 226 7.22 -18.41 10.49
CA PRO A 226 6.22 -19.23 9.80
C PRO A 226 4.92 -18.44 9.56
N CYS A 227 4.14 -18.98 8.66
CA CYS A 227 2.75 -18.56 8.41
C CYS A 227 1.86 -19.80 8.60
N ASP A 228 0.76 -19.65 9.36
CA ASP A 228 -0.13 -20.78 9.67
C ASP A 228 -0.80 -21.37 8.43
N LEU A 229 -1.02 -20.57 7.38
CA LEU A 229 -1.50 -21.09 6.08
C LEU A 229 -0.41 -21.83 5.28
N GLY A 230 0.84 -21.86 5.72
CA GLY A 230 1.95 -22.56 5.09
C GLY A 230 2.39 -21.99 3.73
N ARG A 231 1.94 -20.80 3.37
CA ARG A 231 2.31 -20.12 2.11
C ARG A 231 2.39 -18.60 2.29
N ALA A 232 3.16 -17.95 1.45
CA ALA A 232 3.09 -16.50 1.30
C ALA A 232 1.77 -16.07 0.65
N GLY A 233 1.38 -14.83 0.84
CA GLY A 233 0.20 -14.24 0.20
C GLY A 233 0.51 -13.74 -1.22
N LEU A 234 -0.56 -13.45 -1.96
CA LEU A 234 -0.52 -12.85 -3.29
C LEU A 234 -1.00 -11.39 -3.24
N PRO A 235 -0.55 -10.54 -4.17
CA PRO A 235 -0.99 -9.14 -4.24
C PRO A 235 -2.53 -8.97 -4.30
N GLU A 236 -3.24 -9.88 -4.96
CA GLU A 236 -4.69 -9.88 -5.13
C GLU A 236 -5.43 -10.10 -3.81
N GLU A 237 -4.82 -10.83 -2.86
CA GLU A 237 -5.39 -11.04 -1.53
C GLU A 237 -5.36 -9.74 -0.70
N ILE A 238 -4.31 -8.92 -0.88
CA ILE A 238 -4.24 -7.58 -0.29
C ILE A 238 -5.19 -6.61 -1.01
N ALA A 239 -5.31 -6.74 -2.34
CA ALA A 239 -6.19 -5.91 -3.14
C ALA A 239 -7.66 -6.07 -2.76
N SER A 240 -8.12 -7.31 -2.55
CA SER A 240 -9.50 -7.63 -2.21
C SER A 240 -9.98 -6.95 -0.93
N ILE A 241 -9.23 -7.05 0.16
CA ILE A 241 -9.59 -6.40 1.43
C ILE A 241 -9.44 -4.89 1.35
N THR A 242 -8.42 -4.40 0.64
CA THR A 242 -8.20 -2.96 0.46
C THR A 242 -9.34 -2.34 -0.33
N ALA A 243 -9.78 -2.97 -1.44
CA ALA A 243 -10.92 -2.52 -2.22
C ALA A 243 -12.20 -2.42 -1.38
N TYR A 244 -12.48 -3.41 -0.53
CA TYR A 244 -13.59 -3.31 0.42
C TYR A 244 -13.44 -2.12 1.38
N LEU A 245 -12.27 -1.94 1.99
CA LEU A 245 -12.05 -0.89 2.99
C LEU A 245 -12.14 0.52 2.40
N VAL A 246 -11.78 0.70 1.11
CA VAL A 246 -11.89 2.00 0.41
C VAL A 246 -13.18 2.16 -0.37
N SER A 247 -14.11 1.22 -0.30
CA SER A 247 -15.37 1.24 -1.03
C SER A 247 -16.48 2.01 -0.29
N ARG A 248 -17.53 2.37 -1.04
CA ARG A 248 -18.77 2.91 -0.46
C ARG A 248 -19.47 1.89 0.45
N ARG A 249 -19.24 0.59 0.22
CA ARG A 249 -19.80 -0.51 1.02
C ARG A 249 -19.28 -0.53 2.45
N ASN A 250 -18.06 -0.07 2.69
CA ASN A 250 -17.53 0.15 4.03
C ASN A 250 -18.18 1.40 4.63
N GLY A 251 -19.19 1.21 5.47
CA GLY A 251 -19.88 2.30 6.16
C GLY A 251 -19.54 2.41 7.66
N TYR A 252 -18.79 1.42 8.25
CA TYR A 252 -18.64 1.38 9.72
C TYR A 252 -17.26 0.92 10.20
N VAL A 253 -16.37 0.49 9.32
CA VAL A 253 -14.98 0.12 9.70
C VAL A 253 -14.10 1.36 9.58
N THR A 254 -13.63 1.87 10.73
CA THR A 254 -12.66 2.97 10.81
C THR A 254 -11.70 2.77 11.98
N GLY A 255 -10.44 3.15 11.81
CA GLY A 255 -9.39 2.99 12.81
C GLY A 255 -8.98 1.53 13.05
N ALA A 256 -9.35 0.62 12.17
CA ALA A 256 -8.92 -0.76 12.22
C ALA A 256 -7.48 -0.91 11.70
N THR A 257 -6.76 -1.85 12.31
CA THR A 257 -5.53 -2.44 11.78
C THR A 257 -5.89 -3.87 11.40
N VAL A 258 -5.89 -4.15 10.10
CA VAL A 258 -6.32 -5.43 9.54
C VAL A 258 -5.11 -6.21 9.09
N ASN A 259 -4.81 -7.32 9.74
CA ASN A 259 -3.75 -8.23 9.34
C ASN A 259 -4.21 -9.09 8.16
N VAL A 260 -3.37 -9.19 7.14
CA VAL A 260 -3.56 -10.03 5.96
C VAL A 260 -2.24 -10.76 5.73
N ASP A 261 -1.95 -11.72 6.58
CA ASP A 261 -0.62 -12.30 6.77
C ASP A 261 -0.63 -13.83 6.92
N GLY A 262 -1.80 -14.46 6.73
CA GLY A 262 -1.95 -15.91 6.80
C GLY A 262 -1.67 -16.50 8.19
N GLY A 263 -1.81 -15.68 9.25
CA GLY A 263 -1.54 -16.11 10.63
C GLY A 263 -0.07 -15.96 11.04
N SER A 264 0.68 -15.04 10.41
CA SER A 264 2.10 -14.82 10.73
C SER A 264 2.34 -13.97 11.98
N ASP A 265 1.36 -13.28 12.51
CA ASP A 265 1.50 -12.34 13.64
C ASP A 265 1.30 -12.98 15.01
N PHE A 266 0.87 -14.23 15.06
CA PHE A 266 0.70 -14.96 16.31
C PHE A 266 2.04 -15.45 16.87
N VAL A 267 2.32 -15.14 18.11
CA VAL A 267 3.51 -15.52 18.85
C VAL A 267 3.10 -16.43 20.01
#